data_fe822b70203d3129c2d50bf099e683fe
#
_entry.id   fe822b70203d3129c2d50bf099e683fe
#
_cell.length_a   1.000
_cell.length_b   1.000
_cell.length_c   1.000
_cell.angle_alpha   90.00
_cell.angle_beta   90.00
_cell.angle_gamma   90.00
#
_symmetry.space_group_name_H-M   'P 1'
#
loop_
_entity.id
_entity.type
_entity.pdbx_description
1 polymer ?
#
loop_
_entity_poly.entity_id
_entity_poly.type
_entity_poly.pdbx_seq_one_letter_code
_entity_poly.pdbx_strand_id
1 'polypeptide(L)'
;IDDAKYIVRKDYSDDEWMRIIYEQINDKQPLVYGGFDKSMGGHSFVFDGYDAEGKVHVNWGWNGSYDGYYDMFILDPSAYKFSNNQEAVINIVPDKSSSTLSADIALTEAGTLASHLDADKIFGYDCLKVSGNINATDLRTIRSMAGRDAEGNRTRGHLRELDLTDANIVVGTDYYMMENGKKLIVEKDASVPDKVFAQTRLQKIILPKAGIKNFGKGVWAYANKLK
;
A
#
# COMPACT_ATOMS: atom_id res chain seq x y z
N ILE A 1 -9.00 -4.16 13.58
CA ILE A 1 -8.72 -4.65 12.20
C ILE A 1 -9.70 -3.93 11.25
N ASP A 2 -9.57 -2.60 11.14
CA ASP A 2 -10.58 -1.78 10.45
C ASP A 2 -10.54 -1.90 8.92
N ASP A 3 -9.50 -2.51 8.35
CA ASP A 3 -9.29 -2.66 6.91
C ASP A 3 -9.54 -4.08 6.38
N ALA A 4 -9.81 -5.04 7.25
CA ALA A 4 -10.07 -6.41 6.83
C ALA A 4 -11.34 -6.46 5.95
N LYS A 5 -11.23 -7.20 4.84
CA LYS A 5 -12.31 -7.30 3.86
C LYS A 5 -12.54 -8.76 3.50
N TYR A 6 -13.79 -9.18 3.60
CA TYR A 6 -14.26 -10.46 3.06
C TYR A 6 -14.55 -10.32 1.57
N ILE A 7 -14.03 -11.22 0.77
CA ILE A 7 -14.22 -11.28 -0.69
C ILE A 7 -14.55 -12.70 -1.13
N VAL A 8 -15.33 -12.82 -2.19
CA VAL A 8 -15.77 -14.12 -2.75
C VAL A 8 -15.27 -14.22 -4.19
N ARG A 9 -14.62 -15.33 -4.52
CA ARG A 9 -13.95 -15.53 -5.81
C ARG A 9 -14.85 -15.31 -7.03
N LYS A 10 -16.12 -15.74 -6.95
CA LYS A 10 -17.07 -15.61 -8.06
C LYS A 10 -17.31 -14.17 -8.53
N ASP A 11 -16.95 -13.16 -7.73
CA ASP A 11 -17.15 -11.74 -8.03
C ASP A 11 -15.95 -11.13 -8.78
N TYR A 12 -14.94 -11.95 -9.14
CA TYR A 12 -13.68 -11.54 -9.78
C TYR A 12 -13.34 -12.47 -10.94
N SER A 13 -12.65 -11.97 -11.96
CA SER A 13 -11.96 -12.82 -12.93
C SER A 13 -10.78 -13.55 -12.28
N ASP A 14 -10.28 -14.61 -12.93
CA ASP A 14 -9.16 -15.39 -12.42
C ASP A 14 -7.90 -14.50 -12.24
N ASP A 15 -7.61 -13.64 -13.22
CA ASP A 15 -6.48 -12.72 -13.17
C ASP A 15 -6.59 -11.69 -12.04
N GLU A 16 -7.78 -11.14 -11.83
CA GLU A 16 -8.02 -10.20 -10.73
C GLU A 16 -7.90 -10.88 -9.37
N TRP A 17 -8.42 -12.11 -9.25
CA TRP A 17 -8.33 -12.88 -8.03
C TRP A 17 -6.88 -13.21 -7.68
N MET A 18 -6.12 -13.77 -8.62
CA MET A 18 -4.68 -14.05 -8.45
C MET A 18 -3.91 -12.79 -8.06
N ARG A 19 -4.17 -11.68 -8.77
CA ARG A 19 -3.51 -10.41 -8.47
C ARG A 19 -3.77 -9.95 -7.04
N ILE A 20 -5.03 -10.02 -6.56
CA ILE A 20 -5.39 -9.65 -5.20
C ILE A 20 -4.64 -10.51 -4.18
N ILE A 21 -4.62 -11.83 -4.38
CA ILE A 21 -3.96 -12.76 -3.44
C ILE A 21 -2.45 -12.53 -3.42
N TYR A 22 -1.80 -12.44 -4.58
CA TYR A 22 -0.34 -12.19 -4.62
C TYR A 22 0.04 -10.82 -4.08
N GLU A 23 -0.79 -9.79 -4.27
CA GLU A 23 -0.55 -8.48 -3.66
C GLU A 23 -0.55 -8.54 -2.13
N GLN A 24 -1.45 -9.32 -1.51
CA GLN A 24 -1.46 -9.53 -0.05
C GLN A 24 -0.16 -10.20 0.41
N ILE A 25 0.24 -11.29 -0.24
CA ILE A 25 1.44 -12.05 0.11
C ILE A 25 2.71 -11.19 -0.09
N ASN A 26 2.80 -10.44 -1.18
CA ASN A 26 3.91 -9.51 -1.45
C ASN A 26 4.01 -8.39 -0.40
N ASP A 27 2.87 -7.94 0.12
CA ASP A 27 2.80 -6.98 1.22
C ASP A 27 3.10 -7.63 2.59
N LYS A 28 3.50 -8.91 2.60
CA LYS A 28 3.74 -9.73 3.82
C LYS A 28 2.53 -9.78 4.74
N GLN A 29 1.36 -9.83 4.15
CA GLN A 29 0.08 -9.97 4.83
C GLN A 29 -0.51 -11.34 4.49
N PRO A 30 -0.23 -12.37 5.30
CA PRO A 30 -0.92 -13.64 5.18
C PRO A 30 -2.43 -13.43 5.23
N LEU A 31 -3.16 -14.26 4.51
CA LEU A 31 -4.60 -14.11 4.43
C LEU A 31 -5.31 -15.41 4.81
N VAL A 32 -6.52 -15.28 5.36
CA VAL A 32 -7.39 -16.44 5.57
C VAL A 32 -8.12 -16.71 4.26
N TYR A 33 -7.99 -17.94 3.80
CA TYR A 33 -8.64 -18.42 2.59
C TYR A 33 -9.61 -19.55 2.93
N GLY A 34 -10.67 -19.68 2.20
CA GLY A 34 -11.67 -20.73 2.39
C GLY A 34 -12.07 -21.38 1.09
N GLY A 35 -12.48 -22.63 1.18
CA GLY A 35 -13.04 -23.40 0.08
C GLY A 35 -13.96 -24.50 0.57
N PHE A 36 -14.66 -25.12 -0.35
CA PHE A 36 -15.63 -26.18 -0.05
C PHE A 36 -15.30 -27.44 -0.84
N ASP A 37 -15.15 -28.55 -0.10
CA ASP A 37 -15.07 -29.90 -0.62
C ASP A 37 -16.42 -30.62 -0.46
N LYS A 38 -16.84 -31.41 -1.44
CA LYS A 38 -18.16 -32.08 -1.42
C LYS A 38 -18.29 -33.14 -0.32
N SER A 39 -17.19 -33.73 0.10
CA SER A 39 -17.18 -34.81 1.09
C SER A 39 -16.87 -34.30 2.51
N MET A 40 -15.95 -33.33 2.63
CA MET A 40 -15.51 -32.78 3.92
C MET A 40 -16.32 -31.55 4.36
N GLY A 41 -16.89 -30.80 3.40
CA GLY A 41 -17.54 -29.51 3.68
C GLY A 41 -16.61 -28.33 3.50
N GLY A 42 -16.93 -27.22 4.16
CA GLY A 42 -16.11 -26.02 4.16
C GLY A 42 -14.89 -26.14 5.07
N HIS A 43 -13.76 -25.56 4.63
CA HIS A 43 -12.55 -25.45 5.43
C HIS A 43 -11.88 -24.11 5.21
N SER A 44 -11.34 -23.53 6.27
CA SER A 44 -10.56 -22.29 6.24
C SER A 44 -9.10 -22.59 6.57
N PHE A 45 -8.18 -22.00 5.82
CA PHE A 45 -6.74 -22.20 5.92
C PHE A 45 -6.02 -20.89 5.59
N VAL A 46 -4.69 -20.88 5.66
CA VAL A 46 -3.90 -19.67 5.47
C VAL A 46 -3.07 -19.77 4.21
N PHE A 47 -3.07 -18.70 3.39
CA PHE A 47 -2.05 -18.47 2.37
C PHE A 47 -1.02 -17.50 2.93
N ASP A 48 0.25 -17.91 2.94
CA ASP A 48 1.36 -17.15 3.51
C ASP A 48 2.59 -17.02 2.59
N GLY A 49 2.53 -17.60 1.38
CA GLY A 49 3.60 -17.54 0.40
C GLY A 49 3.14 -17.97 -0.99
N TYR A 50 4.05 -17.90 -1.96
CA TYR A 50 3.94 -18.55 -3.27
C TYR A 50 5.32 -18.84 -3.84
N ASP A 51 5.41 -19.81 -4.76
CA ASP A 51 6.65 -20.21 -5.43
C ASP A 51 6.84 -19.49 -6.79
N ALA A 52 7.95 -19.83 -7.46
CA ALA A 52 8.29 -19.25 -8.76
C ALA A 52 7.32 -19.68 -9.89
N GLU A 53 6.64 -20.81 -9.73
CA GLU A 53 5.63 -21.34 -10.64
C GLU A 53 4.25 -20.72 -10.39
N GLY A 54 4.11 -19.85 -9.37
CA GLY A 54 2.86 -19.20 -9.02
C GLY A 54 1.91 -20.07 -8.18
N LYS A 55 2.39 -21.19 -7.58
CA LYS A 55 1.60 -21.94 -6.63
C LYS A 55 1.61 -21.28 -5.27
N VAL A 56 0.46 -21.17 -4.63
CA VAL A 56 0.35 -20.61 -3.29
C VAL A 56 0.81 -21.59 -2.24
N HIS A 57 1.57 -21.12 -1.24
CA HIS A 57 1.86 -21.89 -0.05
C HIS A 57 0.66 -21.88 0.89
N VAL A 58 0.22 -23.07 1.27
CA VAL A 58 -0.96 -23.28 2.10
C VAL A 58 -0.57 -23.90 3.42
N ASN A 59 -0.96 -23.26 4.52
CA ASN A 59 -0.99 -23.86 5.84
C ASN A 59 -2.45 -24.30 6.12
N TRP A 60 -2.67 -25.60 6.10
CA TRP A 60 -4.01 -26.18 6.24
C TRP A 60 -4.56 -26.13 7.68
N GLY A 61 -3.72 -25.81 8.67
CA GLY A 61 -4.11 -25.87 10.07
C GLY A 61 -4.18 -27.29 10.66
N TRP A 62 -3.61 -28.28 9.97
CA TRP A 62 -3.62 -29.71 10.36
C TRP A 62 -2.29 -30.17 10.95
N ASN A 63 -1.72 -29.37 11.86
CA ASN A 63 -0.40 -29.63 12.48
C ASN A 63 0.73 -29.85 11.46
N GLY A 64 0.74 -29.08 10.36
CA GLY A 64 1.72 -29.20 9.30
C GLY A 64 1.45 -30.32 8.28
N SER A 65 0.40 -31.12 8.49
CA SER A 65 0.04 -32.17 7.54
C SER A 65 -0.49 -31.54 6.25
N TYR A 66 0.10 -31.96 5.12
CA TYR A 66 -0.21 -31.48 3.77
C TYR A 66 0.13 -30.00 3.51
N ASP A 67 0.78 -29.27 4.45
CA ASP A 67 1.27 -27.93 4.17
C ASP A 67 2.23 -27.97 2.97
N GLY A 68 2.13 -26.99 2.08
CA GLY A 68 2.92 -26.97 0.85
C GLY A 68 2.34 -26.07 -0.22
N TYR A 69 2.81 -26.24 -1.46
CA TYR A 69 2.48 -25.40 -2.61
C TYR A 69 1.40 -26.05 -3.46
N TYR A 70 0.33 -25.31 -3.73
CA TYR A 70 -0.85 -25.75 -4.47
C TYR A 70 -1.25 -24.76 -5.55
N ASP A 71 -1.85 -25.28 -6.61
CA ASP A 71 -2.61 -24.44 -7.53
C ASP A 71 -3.83 -23.85 -6.77
N MET A 72 -3.94 -22.53 -6.75
CA MET A 72 -4.98 -21.85 -5.96
C MET A 72 -6.41 -22.14 -6.44
N PHE A 73 -6.57 -22.67 -7.65
CA PHE A 73 -7.88 -23.04 -8.18
C PHE A 73 -8.22 -24.51 -7.99
N ILE A 74 -7.25 -25.33 -7.58
CA ILE A 74 -7.43 -26.78 -7.37
C ILE A 74 -7.50 -27.10 -5.87
N LEU A 75 -6.49 -26.73 -5.10
CA LEU A 75 -6.41 -26.88 -3.64
C LEU A 75 -6.78 -28.31 -3.18
N ASP A 76 -6.00 -29.29 -3.61
CA ASP A 76 -6.28 -30.71 -3.46
C ASP A 76 -5.34 -31.45 -2.48
N PRO A 77 -5.36 -31.12 -1.16
CA PRO A 77 -4.60 -31.87 -0.16
C PRO A 77 -5.18 -33.28 -0.02
N SER A 78 -4.37 -34.30 -0.37
CA SER A 78 -4.80 -35.70 -0.28
C SER A 78 -6.04 -36.03 -1.12
N ALA A 79 -7.11 -36.46 -0.48
CA ALA A 79 -8.38 -36.85 -1.14
C ALA A 79 -9.40 -35.70 -1.26
N TYR A 80 -9.11 -34.53 -0.70
CA TYR A 80 -10.04 -33.39 -0.65
C TYR A 80 -9.76 -32.41 -1.77
N LYS A 81 -10.79 -31.62 -2.16
CA LYS A 81 -10.68 -30.55 -3.18
C LYS A 81 -11.46 -29.32 -2.72
N PHE A 82 -10.76 -28.32 -2.24
CA PHE A 82 -11.37 -27.05 -1.78
C PHE A 82 -11.50 -26.02 -2.90
N SER A 83 -11.84 -26.46 -4.10
CA SER A 83 -11.95 -25.63 -5.30
C SER A 83 -13.31 -24.94 -5.47
N ASN A 84 -14.31 -25.31 -4.67
CA ASN A 84 -15.64 -24.70 -4.78
C ASN A 84 -15.82 -23.61 -3.72
N ASN A 85 -16.71 -22.64 -4.03
CA ASN A 85 -17.08 -21.56 -3.13
C ASN A 85 -15.88 -20.88 -2.45
N GLN A 86 -14.83 -20.63 -3.23
CA GLN A 86 -13.62 -20.02 -2.72
C GLN A 86 -13.88 -18.59 -2.27
N GLU A 87 -13.29 -18.22 -1.13
CA GLU A 87 -13.45 -16.95 -0.46
C GLU A 87 -12.16 -16.58 0.27
N ALA A 88 -11.99 -15.31 0.61
CA ALA A 88 -10.83 -14.87 1.36
C ALA A 88 -11.16 -13.70 2.29
N VAL A 89 -10.46 -13.63 3.42
CA VAL A 89 -10.36 -12.41 4.21
C VAL A 89 -8.98 -11.82 3.98
N ILE A 90 -8.95 -10.64 3.42
CA ILE A 90 -7.74 -9.90 3.06
C ILE A 90 -7.58 -8.65 3.92
N ASN A 91 -6.41 -8.00 3.84
CA ASN A 91 -6.05 -6.83 4.65
C ASN A 91 -6.15 -7.11 6.17
N ILE A 92 -5.79 -8.32 6.59
CA ILE A 92 -5.66 -8.68 8.00
C ILE A 92 -4.36 -8.06 8.52
N VAL A 93 -4.42 -6.78 8.82
CA VAL A 93 -3.30 -6.06 9.41
C VAL A 93 -3.50 -6.03 10.92
N PRO A 94 -2.51 -6.43 11.73
CA PRO A 94 -2.60 -6.26 13.17
C PRO A 94 -2.91 -4.81 13.49
N ASP A 95 -3.86 -4.60 14.39
CA ASP A 95 -4.10 -3.26 14.91
C ASP A 95 -2.80 -2.77 15.56
N LYS A 96 -2.26 -1.70 15.03
CA LYS A 96 -1.06 -1.07 15.58
C LYS A 96 -1.42 -0.33 16.88
N SER A 97 -1.96 -1.07 17.83
CA SER A 97 -2.09 -0.57 19.18
C SER A 97 -0.72 -0.64 19.85
N SER A 98 0.15 0.32 19.62
CA SER A 98 1.05 0.81 20.66
C SER A 98 2.26 1.63 20.21
N SER A 99 2.57 1.75 18.92
CA SER A 99 3.57 2.78 18.56
C SER A 99 3.33 3.33 17.17
N THR A 100 2.51 4.37 17.08
CA THR A 100 2.49 5.22 15.90
C THR A 100 3.91 5.73 15.68
N LEU A 101 4.58 5.22 14.65
CA LEU A 101 5.90 5.73 14.31
C LEU A 101 5.71 7.07 13.62
N SER A 102 6.21 8.11 14.24
CA SER A 102 6.11 9.49 13.74
C SER A 102 7.48 10.12 13.55
N ALA A 103 7.58 11.02 12.58
CA ALA A 103 8.74 11.87 12.39
C ALA A 103 8.31 13.35 12.26
N ASP A 104 9.08 14.26 12.85
CA ASP A 104 8.98 15.71 12.67
C ASP A 104 10.32 16.18 12.09
N ILE A 105 10.34 16.56 10.82
CA ILE A 105 11.56 16.85 10.07
C ILE A 105 11.56 18.31 9.63
N ALA A 106 12.57 19.05 10.06
CA ALA A 106 12.82 20.42 9.61
C ALA A 106 13.89 20.41 8.51
N LEU A 107 13.51 20.69 7.28
CA LEU A 107 14.43 20.73 6.15
C LEU A 107 15.09 22.10 6.03
N THR A 108 16.41 22.10 5.98
CA THR A 108 17.22 23.29 5.64
C THR A 108 17.43 23.41 4.13
N GLU A 109 17.33 22.28 3.40
CA GLU A 109 17.49 22.21 1.96
C GLU A 109 16.39 21.34 1.36
N ALA A 110 15.74 21.82 0.28
CA ALA A 110 14.71 21.09 -0.42
C ALA A 110 15.31 19.88 -1.18
N GLY A 111 14.61 18.75 -1.16
CA GLY A 111 15.04 17.51 -1.81
C GLY A 111 15.82 16.56 -0.91
N THR A 112 15.96 16.87 0.38
CA THR A 112 16.79 16.10 1.32
C THR A 112 15.98 15.26 2.32
N LEU A 113 14.65 15.21 2.24
CA LEU A 113 13.81 14.50 3.20
C LEU A 113 14.25 13.06 3.45
N ALA A 114 14.58 12.32 2.39
CA ALA A 114 14.97 10.91 2.51
C ALA A 114 16.22 10.72 3.39
N SER A 115 17.17 11.65 3.36
CA SER A 115 18.40 11.57 4.15
C SER A 115 18.20 11.87 5.64
N HIS A 116 17.06 12.47 6.02
CA HIS A 116 16.69 12.77 7.41
C HIS A 116 15.83 11.65 8.03
N LEU A 117 15.46 10.64 7.26
CA LEU A 117 14.67 9.52 7.73
C LEU A 117 15.55 8.28 7.91
N ASP A 118 15.18 7.42 8.88
CA ASP A 118 15.81 6.14 9.06
C ASP A 118 15.45 5.24 7.86
N ALA A 119 16.45 4.87 7.07
CA ALA A 119 16.28 4.09 5.83
C ALA A 119 15.60 2.74 6.07
N ASP A 120 15.86 2.09 7.22
CA ASP A 120 15.26 0.81 7.57
C ASP A 120 13.80 0.94 7.99
N LYS A 121 13.36 2.15 8.39
CA LYS A 121 12.01 2.44 8.88
C LYS A 121 11.19 3.31 7.94
N ILE A 122 11.73 3.74 6.81
CA ILE A 122 11.10 4.75 5.92
C ILE A 122 9.67 4.37 5.50
N PHE A 123 9.39 3.08 5.35
CA PHE A 123 8.06 2.57 5.04
C PHE A 123 7.20 2.26 6.27
N GLY A 124 7.75 2.44 7.47
CA GLY A 124 7.11 2.17 8.75
C GLY A 124 6.44 3.36 9.40
N TYR A 125 6.64 4.57 8.88
CA TYR A 125 6.03 5.77 9.46
C TYR A 125 4.54 5.85 9.17
N ASP A 126 3.75 6.14 10.21
CA ASP A 126 2.31 6.39 10.13
C ASP A 126 2.02 7.89 10.00
N CYS A 127 2.80 8.72 10.69
CA CYS A 127 2.65 10.17 10.71
C CYS A 127 3.97 10.84 10.33
N LEU A 128 3.89 11.84 9.48
CA LEU A 128 5.03 12.65 9.08
C LEU A 128 4.67 14.13 9.13
N LYS A 129 5.45 14.90 9.87
CA LYS A 129 5.44 16.36 9.78
C LYS A 129 6.71 16.82 9.10
N VAL A 130 6.57 17.72 8.12
CA VAL A 130 7.71 18.32 7.42
C VAL A 130 7.56 19.82 7.45
N SER A 131 8.67 20.50 7.77
CA SER A 131 8.77 21.95 7.73
C SER A 131 9.94 22.40 6.86
N GLY A 132 9.95 23.66 6.44
CA GLY A 132 10.95 24.21 5.53
C GLY A 132 10.56 24.04 4.05
N ASN A 133 11.52 24.19 3.16
CA ASN A 133 11.28 24.06 1.72
C ASN A 133 11.26 22.60 1.29
N ILE A 134 10.23 22.19 0.56
CA ILE A 134 10.10 20.86 -0.07
C ILE A 134 9.91 20.99 -1.56
N ASN A 135 10.47 20.07 -2.32
CA ASN A 135 10.36 20.04 -3.78
C ASN A 135 9.87 18.69 -4.30
N ALA A 136 9.97 18.45 -5.60
CA ALA A 136 9.50 17.23 -6.24
C ALA A 136 10.18 15.97 -5.68
N THR A 137 11.46 16.01 -5.29
CA THR A 137 12.19 14.88 -4.70
C THR A 137 11.60 14.50 -3.34
N ASP A 138 11.27 15.48 -2.50
CA ASP A 138 10.64 15.25 -1.19
C ASP A 138 9.22 14.71 -1.36
N LEU A 139 8.46 15.28 -2.29
CA LEU A 139 7.12 14.79 -2.62
C LEU A 139 7.13 13.35 -3.15
N ARG A 140 8.14 12.95 -3.92
CA ARG A 140 8.35 11.57 -4.36
C ARG A 140 8.61 10.64 -3.17
N THR A 141 9.44 11.06 -2.22
CA THR A 141 9.68 10.32 -0.98
C THR A 141 8.40 10.14 -0.18
N ILE A 142 7.64 11.22 0.03
CA ILE A 142 6.34 11.19 0.73
C ILE A 142 5.36 10.24 0.04
N ARG A 143 5.26 10.27 -1.30
CA ARG A 143 4.42 9.35 -2.07
C ARG A 143 4.82 7.90 -1.80
N SER A 144 6.13 7.60 -1.83
CA SER A 144 6.66 6.26 -1.60
C SER A 144 6.33 5.77 -0.19
N MET A 145 6.48 6.63 0.82
CA MET A 145 6.06 6.36 2.20
C MET A 145 4.55 6.16 2.32
N ALA A 146 3.75 6.80 1.46
CA ALA A 146 2.29 6.70 1.43
C ALA A 146 1.77 5.60 0.49
N GLY A 147 2.61 4.66 0.06
CA GLY A 147 2.20 3.46 -0.65
C GLY A 147 2.24 3.53 -2.19
N ARG A 148 2.87 4.56 -2.77
CA ARG A 148 3.03 4.69 -4.23
C ARG A 148 4.40 5.24 -4.60
N ASP A 149 5.14 4.56 -5.47
CA ASP A 149 6.39 5.10 -6.02
C ASP A 149 6.14 6.14 -7.14
N ALA A 150 7.21 6.58 -7.77
CA ALA A 150 7.14 7.56 -8.85
C ALA A 150 6.45 6.99 -10.11
N GLU A 151 6.57 5.72 -10.37
CA GLU A 151 5.97 5.01 -11.51
C GLU A 151 4.51 4.60 -11.26
N GLY A 152 3.99 4.83 -10.03
CA GLY A 152 2.66 4.47 -9.61
C GLY A 152 2.53 3.04 -9.08
N ASN A 153 3.63 2.30 -8.95
CA ASN A 153 3.63 0.97 -8.36
C ASN A 153 3.38 1.06 -6.85
N ARG A 154 2.88 -0.01 -6.26
CA ARG A 154 2.69 -0.10 -4.83
C ARG A 154 4.03 -0.22 -4.11
N THR A 155 4.16 0.51 -3.00
CA THR A 155 5.25 0.36 -2.04
C THR A 155 4.72 -0.24 -0.74
N ARG A 156 5.63 -0.62 0.16
CA ARG A 156 5.29 -1.05 1.53
C ARG A 156 4.86 0.09 2.44
N GLY A 157 5.00 1.35 1.99
CA GLY A 157 4.70 2.54 2.76
C GLY A 157 3.23 2.59 3.18
N HIS A 158 3.01 2.98 4.43
CA HIS A 158 1.66 3.10 5.00
C HIS A 158 1.44 4.41 5.75
N LEU A 159 2.19 5.44 5.37
CA LEU A 159 1.98 6.80 5.87
C LEU A 159 0.50 7.20 5.72
N ARG A 160 -0.12 7.58 6.83
CA ARG A 160 -1.56 7.92 6.91
C ARG A 160 -1.80 9.39 7.17
N GLU A 161 -0.93 10.02 7.96
CA GLU A 161 -1.05 11.45 8.28
C GLU A 161 0.18 12.21 7.80
N LEU A 162 -0.07 13.29 7.07
CA LEU A 162 0.95 14.21 6.57
C LEU A 162 0.63 15.62 7.01
N ASP A 163 1.53 16.22 7.76
CA ASP A 163 1.45 17.62 8.19
C ASP A 163 2.52 18.45 7.46
N LEU A 164 2.07 19.36 6.62
CA LEU A 164 2.88 20.32 5.87
C LEU A 164 2.63 21.74 6.33
N THR A 165 2.07 21.95 7.53
CA THR A 165 1.65 23.27 8.03
C THR A 165 2.77 24.32 7.90
N ASP A 166 4.00 23.96 8.22
CA ASP A 166 5.18 24.83 8.20
C ASP A 166 6.11 24.57 7.02
N ALA A 167 5.62 23.87 5.98
CA ALA A 167 6.36 23.62 4.75
C ALA A 167 6.04 24.66 3.67
N ASN A 168 6.99 24.85 2.75
CA ASN A 168 6.80 25.62 1.52
C ASN A 168 7.11 24.71 0.32
N ILE A 169 6.16 24.55 -0.59
CA ILE A 169 6.39 23.79 -1.83
C ILE A 169 7.09 24.71 -2.81
N VAL A 170 8.28 24.31 -3.24
CA VAL A 170 9.13 25.11 -4.15
C VAL A 170 9.45 24.36 -5.43
N VAL A 171 9.72 25.07 -6.49
CA VAL A 171 10.19 24.53 -7.77
C VAL A 171 11.52 23.81 -7.57
N GLY A 172 11.73 22.72 -8.30
CA GLY A 172 12.96 21.95 -8.33
C GLY A 172 13.18 21.34 -9.71
N THR A 173 14.35 20.75 -9.94
CA THR A 173 14.71 20.18 -11.24
C THR A 173 14.27 18.73 -11.44
N ASP A 174 13.81 18.09 -10.37
CA ASP A 174 13.43 16.67 -10.39
C ASP A 174 11.89 16.50 -10.52
N TYR A 175 11.43 15.26 -10.56
CA TYR A 175 10.02 14.90 -10.69
C TYR A 175 9.53 14.13 -9.45
N TYR A 176 8.23 14.20 -9.17
CA TYR A 176 7.60 13.45 -8.08
C TYR A 176 6.87 12.19 -8.56
N MET A 177 6.46 12.12 -9.82
CA MET A 177 5.90 10.91 -10.43
C MET A 177 6.01 10.92 -11.95
N MET A 178 5.81 9.73 -12.55
CA MET A 178 5.72 9.51 -13.98
C MET A 178 4.26 9.23 -14.36
N GLU A 179 3.82 9.79 -15.48
CA GLU A 179 2.51 9.50 -16.06
C GLU A 179 2.63 9.38 -17.58
N ASN A 180 2.28 8.22 -18.13
CA ASN A 180 2.35 7.95 -19.58
C ASN A 180 3.73 8.32 -20.18
N GLY A 181 4.80 7.98 -19.46
CA GLY A 181 6.18 8.31 -19.87
C GLY A 181 6.61 9.77 -19.65
N LYS A 182 5.71 10.63 -19.15
CA LYS A 182 6.01 12.03 -18.84
C LYS A 182 6.33 12.23 -17.37
N LYS A 183 7.41 12.98 -17.09
CA LYS A 183 7.78 13.41 -15.74
C LYS A 183 6.86 14.54 -15.28
N LEU A 184 6.21 14.38 -14.11
CA LEU A 184 5.47 15.43 -13.45
C LEU A 184 6.37 16.12 -12.42
N ILE A 185 6.48 17.42 -12.53
CA ILE A 185 7.36 18.29 -11.73
C ILE A 185 6.56 19.33 -10.96
N VAL A 186 7.17 19.98 -10.00
CA VAL A 186 6.61 21.17 -9.36
C VAL A 186 6.93 22.38 -10.27
N GLU A 187 5.93 22.87 -10.99
CA GLU A 187 6.10 23.95 -11.98
C GLU A 187 6.12 25.34 -11.37
N LYS A 188 5.55 25.52 -10.19
CA LYS A 188 5.39 26.83 -9.53
C LYS A 188 5.49 26.68 -8.02
N ASP A 189 6.10 27.64 -7.37
CA ASP A 189 6.13 27.73 -5.92
C ASP A 189 4.72 27.89 -5.33
N ALA A 190 4.55 27.47 -4.09
CA ALA A 190 3.30 27.48 -3.35
C ALA A 190 2.14 26.80 -4.12
N SER A 191 2.43 25.71 -4.84
CA SER A 191 1.45 24.93 -5.60
C SER A 191 1.44 23.50 -5.13
N VAL A 192 0.24 22.93 -4.94
CA VAL A 192 0.06 21.48 -4.79
C VAL A 192 -0.05 20.90 -6.20
N PRO A 193 0.93 20.12 -6.68
CA PRO A 193 0.98 19.74 -8.08
C PRO A 193 -0.03 18.65 -8.43
N ASP A 194 -0.22 18.43 -9.74
CA ASP A 194 -1.17 17.46 -10.29
C ASP A 194 -0.95 16.06 -9.70
N LYS A 195 -2.03 15.42 -9.26
CA LYS A 195 -2.05 14.02 -8.82
C LYS A 195 -1.03 13.64 -7.74
N VAL A 196 -0.41 14.61 -7.06
CA VAL A 196 0.69 14.36 -6.12
C VAL A 196 0.34 13.38 -5.00
N PHE A 197 -0.89 13.35 -4.53
CA PHE A 197 -1.38 12.40 -3.52
C PHE A 197 -2.37 11.38 -4.08
N ALA A 198 -2.46 11.29 -5.41
CA ALA A 198 -3.36 10.33 -6.05
C ALA A 198 -2.97 8.89 -5.70
N GLN A 199 -3.97 8.05 -5.44
CA GLN A 199 -3.85 6.62 -5.13
C GLN A 199 -3.01 6.29 -3.88
N THR A 200 -2.62 7.28 -3.08
CA THR A 200 -1.89 7.07 -1.82
C THR A 200 -2.81 6.56 -0.71
N ARG A 201 -2.21 6.07 0.37
CA ARG A 201 -2.91 5.58 1.58
C ARG A 201 -3.17 6.67 2.61
N LEU A 202 -2.87 7.94 2.28
CA LEU A 202 -3.08 9.06 3.18
C LEU A 202 -4.55 9.19 3.58
N GLN A 203 -4.78 9.41 4.86
CA GLN A 203 -6.10 9.60 5.48
C GLN A 203 -6.30 11.04 5.93
N LYS A 204 -5.20 11.74 6.22
CA LYS A 204 -5.21 13.14 6.64
C LYS A 204 -4.01 13.87 6.06
N ILE A 205 -4.27 15.05 5.51
CA ILE A 205 -3.23 15.95 5.01
C ILE A 205 -3.52 17.35 5.53
N ILE A 206 -2.55 17.95 6.19
CA ILE A 206 -2.58 19.36 6.57
C ILE A 206 -1.67 20.11 5.61
N LEU A 207 -2.24 21.05 4.88
CA LEU A 207 -1.54 21.83 3.86
C LEU A 207 -0.77 23.01 4.47
N PRO A 208 0.19 23.59 3.74
CA PRO A 208 0.96 24.75 4.18
C PRO A 208 0.08 25.94 4.60
N LYS A 209 0.30 26.47 5.80
CA LYS A 209 -0.40 27.65 6.32
C LYS A 209 -0.04 28.96 5.59
N ALA A 210 1.15 29.01 4.98
CA ALA A 210 1.58 30.15 4.17
C ALA A 210 0.70 30.40 2.93
N GLY A 211 -0.26 29.48 2.69
CA GLY A 211 -1.22 29.53 1.62
C GLY A 211 -0.73 28.82 0.35
N ILE A 212 -1.63 28.08 -0.23
CA ILE A 212 -1.44 27.45 -1.54
C ILE A 212 -2.09 28.35 -2.59
N LYS A 213 -1.30 28.76 -3.58
CA LYS A 213 -1.77 29.63 -4.67
C LYS A 213 -2.46 28.85 -5.78
N ASN A 214 -2.05 27.60 -6.00
CA ASN A 214 -2.59 26.77 -7.06
C ASN A 214 -2.75 25.33 -6.60
N PHE A 215 -3.85 24.71 -7.03
CA PHE A 215 -4.09 23.29 -6.89
C PHE A 215 -4.09 22.63 -8.26
N GLY A 216 -3.30 21.59 -8.40
CA GLY A 216 -3.26 20.76 -9.58
C GLY A 216 -4.52 19.91 -9.76
N LYS A 217 -4.65 19.30 -10.92
CA LYS A 217 -5.77 18.41 -11.23
C LYS A 217 -5.57 17.06 -10.52
N GLY A 218 -6.65 16.51 -9.98
CA GLY A 218 -6.67 15.15 -9.43
C GLY A 218 -5.69 14.93 -8.27
N VAL A 219 -5.34 15.96 -7.50
CA VAL A 219 -4.37 15.90 -6.40
C VAL A 219 -4.57 14.68 -5.51
N TRP A 220 -5.82 14.36 -5.18
CA TRP A 220 -6.23 13.20 -4.35
C TRP A 220 -7.09 12.19 -5.10
N ALA A 221 -6.96 12.12 -6.43
CA ALA A 221 -7.73 11.14 -7.20
C ALA A 221 -7.48 9.71 -6.68
N TYR A 222 -8.57 8.99 -6.44
CA TYR A 222 -8.52 7.62 -5.89
C TYR A 222 -7.83 7.48 -4.51
N ALA A 223 -7.67 8.56 -3.76
CA ALA A 223 -7.28 8.52 -2.35
C ALA A 223 -8.53 8.24 -1.48
N ASN A 224 -9.05 7.04 -1.56
CA ASN A 224 -10.37 6.65 -1.03
C ASN A 224 -10.50 6.73 0.51
N LYS A 225 -9.41 6.96 1.22
CA LYS A 225 -9.36 7.03 2.69
C LYS A 225 -9.15 8.45 3.23
N LEU A 226 -8.97 9.44 2.35
CA LEU A 226 -8.77 10.83 2.76
C LEU A 226 -10.09 11.38 3.32
N LYS A 227 -10.04 11.91 4.56
CA LYS A 227 -11.16 12.53 5.28
C LYS A 227 -10.94 14.04 5.38
#